data_4e4a7bcbfe46d948eb3fc60fb9488929
#
_entry.id   4e4a7bcbfe46d948eb3fc60fb9488929
#
_cell.length_a   1.000
_cell.length_b   1.000
_cell.length_c   1.000
_cell.angle_alpha   90.00
_cell.angle_beta   90.00
_cell.angle_gamma   90.00
#
_symmetry.space_group_name_H-M   'P 1'
#
loop_
_entity.id
_entity.type
_entity.pdbx_description
1 polymer ?
#
loop_
_entity_poly.entity_id
_entity_poly.type
_entity_poly.pdbx_seq_one_letter_code
_entity_poly.pdbx_strand_id
1 'polypeptide(L)'
;MNDFDKKLDFDSNTFENMKHDMNFVLQRLLGNMIEKQSNEGSMTIKIDVTMVKEFIPNYDPNIKGESREISKPQFKHKVTSAVKITDEK
;
A
#
# COMPACT_ATOMS: atom_id res chain seq x y z
N MET A 1 0.23 15.42 -20.98
CA MET A 1 0.90 15.11 -19.72
C MET A 1 0.78 13.62 -19.44
N ASN A 2 1.89 13.01 -19.14
CA ASN A 2 1.94 11.60 -18.84
C ASN A 2 1.46 11.37 -17.40
N ASP A 3 0.70 10.31 -17.18
CA ASP A 3 0.24 9.97 -15.84
C ASP A 3 1.40 9.68 -14.90
N PHE A 4 2.55 9.33 -15.43
CA PHE A 4 3.73 9.12 -14.62
C PHE A 4 4.30 10.40 -14.01
N ASP A 5 3.88 11.55 -14.51
CA ASP A 5 4.29 12.83 -13.95
C ASP A 5 3.52 13.14 -12.68
N LYS A 6 2.46 12.41 -12.40
CA LYS A 6 1.76 12.54 -11.15
C LYS A 6 2.56 11.85 -10.06
N LYS A 7 2.94 12.63 -9.08
CA LYS A 7 3.60 12.06 -7.91
C LYS A 7 2.61 11.22 -7.13
N LEU A 8 2.92 9.95 -7.00
CA LEU A 8 2.22 9.10 -6.06
C LEU A 8 2.93 9.22 -4.72
N ASP A 9 2.20 9.58 -3.70
CA ASP A 9 2.71 9.59 -2.34
C ASP A 9 1.71 8.86 -1.45
N PHE A 10 2.06 8.69 -0.18
CA PHE A 10 1.21 7.93 0.71
C PHE A 10 -0.08 8.65 1.08
N ASP A 11 -0.20 9.92 0.74
CA ASP A 11 -1.44 10.66 0.91
C ASP A 11 -2.37 10.52 -0.29
N SER A 12 -1.91 9.87 -1.34
CA SER A 12 -2.74 9.63 -2.52
C SER A 12 -3.87 8.67 -2.20
N ASN A 13 -4.99 8.82 -2.89
CA ASN A 13 -6.14 7.94 -2.71
C ASN A 13 -5.81 6.48 -2.95
N THR A 14 -4.78 6.22 -3.74
CA THR A 14 -4.30 4.86 -4.00
C THR A 14 -3.97 4.11 -2.71
N PHE A 15 -3.49 4.83 -1.69
CA PHE A 15 -3.07 4.21 -0.44
C PHE A 15 -4.08 4.39 0.69
N GLU A 16 -5.30 4.78 0.36
CA GLU A 16 -6.31 5.04 1.39
C GLU A 16 -6.62 3.81 2.21
N ASN A 17 -6.79 2.66 1.56
CA ASN A 17 -7.06 1.42 2.26
C ASN A 17 -5.87 0.99 3.12
N MET A 18 -4.66 1.20 2.62
CA MET A 18 -3.47 0.89 3.39
C MET A 18 -3.39 1.75 4.64
N LYS A 19 -3.66 3.04 4.53
CA LYS A 19 -3.64 3.94 5.69
C LYS A 19 -4.70 3.53 6.71
N HIS A 20 -5.85 3.13 6.23
CA HIS A 20 -6.91 2.66 7.11
C HIS A 20 -6.45 1.43 7.88
N ASP A 21 -5.84 0.48 7.21
CA ASP A 21 -5.32 -0.72 7.85
C ASP A 21 -4.19 -0.40 8.81
N MET A 22 -3.32 0.54 8.45
CA MET A 22 -2.24 0.98 9.33
C MET A 22 -2.79 1.56 10.63
N ASN A 23 -3.81 2.39 10.52
CA ASN A 23 -4.43 2.97 11.72
C ASN A 23 -5.09 1.92 12.59
N PHE A 24 -5.76 0.98 11.96
CA PHE A 24 -6.40 -0.12 12.69
C PHE A 24 -5.37 -0.95 13.45
N VAL A 25 -4.30 -1.34 12.76
CA VAL A 25 -3.26 -2.18 13.38
C VAL A 25 -2.52 -1.40 14.46
N LEU A 26 -2.29 -0.11 14.25
CA LEU A 26 -1.63 0.72 15.25
C LEU A 26 -2.46 0.80 16.53
N GLN A 27 -3.76 1.05 16.43
CA GLN A 27 -4.62 1.12 17.61
C GLN A 27 -4.66 -0.21 18.33
N ARG A 28 -4.69 -1.28 17.59
CA ARG A 28 -4.69 -2.62 18.16
C ARG A 28 -3.37 -2.92 18.85
N LEU A 29 -2.26 -2.51 18.25
CA LEU A 29 -0.94 -2.69 18.85
C LEU A 29 -0.86 -1.95 20.19
N LEU A 30 -1.27 -0.69 20.20
CA LEU A 30 -1.23 0.11 21.41
C LEU A 30 -2.10 -0.50 22.52
N GLY A 31 -3.29 -0.96 22.15
CA GLY A 31 -4.18 -1.62 23.11
C GLY A 31 -3.55 -2.88 23.68
N ASN A 32 -2.94 -3.69 22.83
CA ASN A 32 -2.30 -4.92 23.28
C ASN A 32 -1.09 -4.64 24.19
N MET A 33 -0.34 -3.58 23.88
CA MET A 33 0.80 -3.22 24.70
C MET A 33 0.35 -2.79 26.10
N ILE A 34 -0.73 -2.03 26.17
CA ILE A 34 -1.27 -1.59 27.47
C ILE A 34 -1.78 -2.81 28.25
N GLU A 35 -2.52 -3.67 27.59
CA GLU A 35 -3.09 -4.84 28.24
C GLU A 35 -2.02 -5.77 28.79
N LYS A 36 -0.96 -5.97 28.01
CA LYS A 36 0.13 -6.88 28.39
C LYS A 36 1.23 -6.20 29.14
N GLN A 37 1.10 -4.93 29.41
CA GLN A 37 2.09 -4.13 30.10
C GLN A 37 3.46 -4.22 29.44
N SER A 38 3.43 -4.21 28.10
CA SER A 38 4.66 -4.28 27.34
C SER A 38 5.15 -2.88 26.99
N ASN A 39 6.44 -2.67 27.12
CA ASN A 39 7.06 -1.39 26.79
C ASN A 39 7.55 -1.35 25.35
N GLU A 40 7.52 -2.45 24.67
CA GLU A 40 8.04 -2.51 23.31
C GLU A 40 7.06 -3.24 22.39
N GLY A 41 6.92 -2.70 21.21
CA GLY A 41 6.14 -3.33 20.18
C GLY A 41 6.68 -2.88 18.83
N SER A 42 6.24 -3.53 17.80
CA SER A 42 6.64 -3.17 16.45
C SER A 42 5.49 -3.33 15.48
N MET A 43 5.57 -2.58 14.41
CA MET A 43 4.61 -2.67 13.33
C MET A 43 5.39 -2.73 12.02
N THR A 44 5.02 -3.66 11.18
CA THR A 44 5.68 -3.84 9.91
C THR A 44 4.69 -3.62 8.79
N ILE A 45 5.07 -2.81 7.85
CA ILE A 45 4.25 -2.51 6.68
C ILE A 45 5.02 -2.99 5.46
N LYS A 46 4.41 -3.91 4.74
CA LYS A 46 4.99 -4.41 3.51
C LYS A 46 4.14 -3.94 2.34
N ILE A 47 4.78 -3.36 1.36
CA ILE A 47 4.11 -2.91 0.15
C ILE A 47 4.71 -3.67 -1.02
N ASP A 48 3.88 -4.38 -1.74
CA ASP A 48 4.28 -5.08 -2.96
C ASP A 48 3.80 -4.27 -4.14
N VAL A 49 4.69 -4.01 -5.06
CA VAL A 49 4.39 -3.25 -6.26
C VAL A 49 4.57 -4.15 -7.47
N THR A 50 3.55 -4.22 -8.28
CA THR A 50 3.58 -5.00 -9.52
C THR A 50 3.23 -4.08 -10.67
N MET A 51 4.05 -4.08 -11.69
CA MET A 51 3.75 -3.31 -12.90
C MET A 51 2.92 -4.20 -13.82
N VAL A 52 1.75 -3.72 -14.15
CA VAL A 52 0.81 -4.43 -15.02
C VAL A 52 0.70 -3.69 -16.33
N LYS A 53 0.78 -4.43 -17.42
CA LYS A 53 0.64 -3.85 -18.74
C LYS A 53 -0.81 -3.86 -19.16
N GLU A 54 -1.26 -2.73 -19.66
CA GLU A 54 -2.61 -2.56 -20.15
C GLU A 54 -2.56 -2.06 -21.57
N PHE A 55 -3.47 -2.57 -22.40
CA PHE A 55 -3.60 -2.11 -23.77
C PHE A 55 -4.80 -1.19 -23.85
N ILE A 56 -4.56 0.04 -24.26
CA ILE A 56 -5.63 1.02 -24.42
C ILE A 56 -5.88 1.17 -25.91
N PRO A 57 -7.15 1.06 -26.34
CA PRO A 57 -7.48 1.27 -27.74
C PRO A 57 -7.11 2.68 -28.16
N ASN A 58 -6.60 2.80 -29.36
CA ASN A 58 -6.28 4.08 -29.92
C ASN A 58 -7.50 4.57 -30.71
N TYR A 59 -8.10 5.65 -30.23
CA TYR A 59 -9.30 6.19 -30.87
C TYR A 59 -9.01 7.28 -31.89
N ASP A 60 -7.75 7.55 -32.14
CA ASP A 60 -7.40 8.55 -33.15
C ASP A 60 -7.68 8.00 -34.54
N PRO A 61 -8.59 8.61 -35.32
CA PRO A 61 -8.93 8.10 -36.65
C PRO A 61 -7.78 8.17 -37.65
N ASN A 62 -6.75 8.95 -37.37
CA ASN A 62 -5.59 9.06 -38.23
C ASN A 62 -4.56 7.98 -37.97
N ILE A 63 -4.73 7.25 -36.90
CA ILE A 63 -3.84 6.16 -36.54
C ILE A 63 -4.66 4.88 -36.61
N LYS A 64 -4.24 3.96 -37.45
CA LYS A 64 -4.99 2.73 -37.64
C LYS A 64 -5.01 1.94 -36.35
N GLY A 65 -6.18 1.84 -35.79
CA GLY A 65 -6.67 0.97 -34.75
C GLY A 65 -5.73 0.21 -33.85
N GLU A 66 -4.53 0.66 -33.67
CA GLU A 66 -3.61 -0.04 -32.82
C GLU A 66 -3.80 0.36 -31.37
N SER A 67 -3.75 -0.63 -30.51
CA SER A 67 -3.80 -0.35 -29.09
C SER A 67 -2.43 0.10 -28.61
N ARG A 68 -2.45 0.95 -27.59
CA ARG A 68 -1.24 1.46 -26.97
C ARG A 68 -1.01 0.72 -25.66
N GLU A 69 0.21 0.29 -25.45
CA GLU A 69 0.57 -0.38 -24.21
C GLU A 69 0.98 0.65 -23.18
N ILE A 70 0.41 0.55 -21.99
CA ILE A 70 0.82 1.36 -20.85
C ILE A 70 1.13 0.44 -19.69
N SER A 71 2.02 0.90 -18.83
CA SER A 71 2.34 0.19 -17.60
C SER A 71 1.72 0.91 -16.43
N LYS A 72 1.06 0.15 -15.58
CA LYS A 72 0.35 0.67 -14.42
C LYS A 72 0.84 -0.03 -13.18
N PRO A 73 1.20 0.70 -12.12
CA PRO A 73 1.55 0.03 -10.87
C PRO A 73 0.31 -0.45 -10.15
N GLN A 74 0.40 -1.64 -9.61
CA GLN A 74 -0.60 -2.17 -8.68
C GLN A 74 0.07 -2.38 -7.34
N PHE A 75 -0.63 -2.05 -6.28
CA PHE A 75 -0.10 -2.09 -4.94
C PHE A 75 -0.88 -3.08 -4.10
N LYS A 76 -0.16 -3.92 -3.39
CA LYS A 76 -0.71 -4.76 -2.34
C LYS A 76 0.03 -4.42 -1.06
N HIS A 77 -0.68 -4.45 0.04
CA HIS A 77 -0.06 -4.14 1.31
C HIS A 77 -0.39 -5.21 2.34
N LYS A 78 0.48 -5.30 3.30
CA LYS A 78 0.28 -6.15 4.46
C LYS A 78 0.80 -5.40 5.67
N VAL A 79 -0.03 -5.28 6.69
CA VAL A 79 0.35 -4.61 7.93
C VAL A 79 0.26 -5.63 9.05
N THR A 80 1.36 -5.80 9.74
CA THR A 80 1.43 -6.73 10.87
C THR A 80 1.99 -6.03 12.08
N SER A 81 1.68 -6.56 13.26
CA SER A 81 2.20 -6.02 14.49
C SER A 81 2.65 -7.15 15.41
N ALA A 82 3.56 -6.82 16.28
CA ALA A 82 4.05 -7.75 17.27
C ALA A 82 4.32 -7.00 18.57
N VAL A 83 3.89 -7.59 19.66
CA VAL A 83 4.17 -7.08 21.00
C VAL A 83 5.29 -7.89 21.58
N LYS A 84 6.32 -7.21 22.03
CA LYS A 84 7.44 -7.89 22.68
C LYS A 84 7.05 -8.21 24.10
N ILE A 85 6.96 -9.46 24.39
CA ILE A 85 6.65 -9.92 25.73
C ILE A 85 7.95 -10.36 26.37
N THR A 86 8.32 -9.69 27.43
CA THR A 86 9.48 -10.08 28.19
C THR A 86 9.01 -11.08 29.23
N ASP A 87 9.31 -12.33 28.99
CA ASP A 87 8.97 -13.37 29.94
C ASP A 87 10.20 -13.60 30.80
N GLU A 88 10.18 -12.95 31.91
CA GLU A 88 11.29 -13.07 32.85
C GLU A 88 11.04 -14.18 33.82
N LYS A 89 11.96 -15.03 33.85
CA LYS A 89 11.92 -16.12 34.79
C LYS A 89 13.00 -15.96 35.83
#